data_f1b194c864f09bb3a86d1b02a7e0f924
#
_entry.id   f1b194c864f09bb3a86d1b02a7e0f924
#
_cell.length_a   1.000
_cell.length_b   1.000
_cell.length_c   1.000
_cell.angle_alpha   90.00
_cell.angle_beta   90.00
_cell.angle_gamma   90.00
#
_symmetry.space_group_name_H-M   'P 1'
#
loop_
_entity.id
_entity.type
_entity.pdbx_description
1 polymer ?
#
loop_
_entity_poly.entity_id
_entity_poly.type
_entity_poly.pdbx_seq_one_letter_code
_entity_poly.pdbx_strand_id
1 'polypeptide(L)'
;LGGLLKRLRFVGTVFIIAAFAGCGLPGFPNFVGEIMTFFGAWQSSTLAGAHQFVVLAAYGALIVGALYMLRAVRQMMHGPLPERWATLPDATPLQKVPYVLLLAALLVFGVFPRLLTDQIKPAVAQIVDMVTRPVAPGSAAAVVQVAEPPAAGEPGLRPPSALRP
;
A
#
# COMPACT_ATOMS: atom_id res chain seq x y z
N LEU A 1 6.92 2.43 27.61
CA LEU A 1 7.98 1.54 27.17
C LEU A 1 9.20 2.38 26.85
N GLY A 2 10.40 1.95 27.27
CA GLY A 2 11.64 2.63 26.97
C GLY A 2 12.84 1.73 27.28
N GLY A 3 14.00 2.04 26.66
CA GLY A 3 15.25 1.35 26.98
C GLY A 3 15.34 -0.12 26.55
N LEU A 4 14.42 -0.61 25.74
CA LEU A 4 14.36 -2.03 25.34
C LEU A 4 15.63 -2.48 24.60
N LEU A 5 16.30 -1.57 23.88
CA LEU A 5 17.55 -1.88 23.16
C LEU A 5 18.66 -2.38 24.09
N LYS A 6 18.66 -1.95 25.36
CA LYS A 6 19.68 -2.39 26.35
C LYS A 6 19.57 -3.88 26.66
N ARG A 7 18.37 -4.44 26.60
CA ARG A 7 18.10 -5.83 26.94
C ARG A 7 17.88 -6.71 25.70
N LEU A 8 17.04 -6.24 24.78
CA LEU A 8 16.68 -6.92 23.52
C LEU A 8 17.53 -6.37 22.38
N ARG A 9 18.83 -6.64 22.39
CA ARG A 9 19.76 -6.07 21.40
C ARG A 9 19.42 -6.50 19.98
N PHE A 10 19.20 -7.79 19.77
CA PHE A 10 18.89 -8.31 18.44
C PHE A 10 17.53 -7.82 17.94
N VAL A 11 16.48 -8.05 18.73
CA VAL A 11 15.12 -7.64 18.36
C VAL A 11 15.03 -6.12 18.17
N GLY A 12 15.68 -5.35 19.03
CA GLY A 12 15.74 -3.89 18.92
C GLY A 12 16.44 -3.41 17.65
N THR A 13 17.56 -4.04 17.28
CA THR A 13 18.25 -3.71 16.03
C THR A 13 17.40 -4.04 14.81
N VAL A 14 16.77 -5.22 14.77
CA VAL A 14 15.83 -5.61 13.70
C VAL A 14 14.67 -4.63 13.59
N PHE A 15 14.09 -4.23 14.73
CA PHE A 15 13.03 -3.24 14.76
C PHE A 15 13.47 -1.89 14.19
N ILE A 16 14.65 -1.41 14.53
CA ILE A 16 15.19 -0.14 14.00
C ILE A 16 15.37 -0.24 12.47
N ILE A 17 15.96 -1.33 11.97
CA ILE A 17 16.14 -1.53 10.53
C ILE A 17 14.78 -1.61 9.82
N ALA A 18 13.82 -2.35 10.37
CA ALA A 18 12.48 -2.45 9.83
C ALA A 18 11.74 -1.11 9.83
N ALA A 19 11.90 -0.29 10.87
CA ALA A 19 11.36 1.06 10.95
C ALA A 19 11.94 1.96 9.84
N PHE A 20 13.23 1.88 9.60
CA PHE A 20 13.88 2.61 8.51
C PHE A 20 13.45 2.12 7.13
N ALA A 21 13.26 0.81 6.96
CA ALA A 21 12.68 0.26 5.73
C ALA A 21 11.27 0.81 5.48
N GLY A 22 10.46 0.94 6.53
CA GLY A 22 9.12 1.52 6.48
C GLY A 22 9.08 3.04 6.23
N CYS A 23 10.19 3.75 6.48
CA CYS A 23 10.31 5.18 6.17
C CYS A 23 10.63 5.48 4.70
N GLY A 24 10.71 4.49 3.83
CA GLY A 24 11.07 4.70 2.43
C GLY A 24 12.53 5.13 2.23
N LEU A 25 13.46 4.61 3.06
CA LEU A 25 14.87 4.91 2.85
C LEU A 25 15.42 4.22 1.59
N PRO A 26 16.32 4.89 0.83
CA PRO A 26 17.02 4.29 -0.30
C PRO A 26 17.71 2.98 0.08
N GLY A 27 17.54 1.94 -0.74
CA GLY A 27 18.04 0.59 -0.46
C GLY A 27 16.98 -0.37 0.08
N PHE A 28 15.77 0.11 0.34
CA PHE A 28 14.61 -0.71 0.70
C PHE A 28 13.51 -0.67 -0.37
N PRO A 29 12.68 -1.71 -0.51
CA PRO A 29 11.70 -1.80 -1.61
C PRO A 29 10.61 -0.72 -1.52
N ASN A 30 10.26 -0.24 -0.33
CA ASN A 30 9.28 0.83 -0.14
C ASN A 30 9.68 2.11 -0.86
N PHE A 31 10.97 2.48 -0.82
CA PHE A 31 11.47 3.65 -1.52
C PHE A 31 11.17 3.60 -3.03
N VAL A 32 11.39 2.45 -3.66
CA VAL A 32 11.13 2.27 -5.09
C VAL A 32 9.64 2.43 -5.40
N GLY A 33 8.76 1.85 -4.56
CA GLY A 33 7.31 1.97 -4.71
C GLY A 33 6.82 3.42 -4.55
N GLU A 34 7.30 4.12 -3.54
CA GLU A 34 6.97 5.52 -3.28
C GLU A 34 7.39 6.42 -4.45
N ILE A 35 8.64 6.29 -4.90
CA ILE A 35 9.16 7.06 -6.05
C ILE A 35 8.35 6.79 -7.31
N MET A 36 8.04 5.52 -7.62
CA MET A 36 7.22 5.18 -8.79
C MET A 36 5.82 5.80 -8.70
N THR A 37 5.20 5.78 -7.52
CA THR A 37 3.89 6.39 -7.28
C THR A 37 3.93 7.91 -7.50
N PHE A 38 4.95 8.59 -6.98
CA PHE A 38 5.09 10.03 -7.15
C PHE A 38 5.36 10.42 -8.61
N PHE A 39 6.21 9.67 -9.31
CA PHE A 39 6.42 9.87 -10.75
C PHE A 39 5.16 9.62 -11.56
N GLY A 40 4.40 8.57 -11.26
CA GLY A 40 3.13 8.29 -11.91
C GLY A 40 2.11 9.40 -11.70
N ALA A 41 2.00 9.92 -10.48
CA ALA A 41 1.14 11.06 -10.18
C ALA A 41 1.60 12.35 -10.89
N TRP A 42 2.91 12.58 -10.96
CA TRP A 42 3.47 13.72 -11.67
C TRP A 42 3.19 13.68 -13.17
N GLN A 43 3.26 12.51 -13.79
CA GLN A 43 3.00 12.34 -15.22
C GLN A 43 1.52 12.27 -15.59
N SER A 44 0.63 12.19 -14.62
CA SER A 44 -0.80 12.09 -14.85
C SER A 44 -1.35 13.37 -15.50
N SER A 45 -1.98 13.23 -16.66
CA SER A 45 -2.65 14.34 -17.36
C SER A 45 -3.83 14.91 -16.55
N THR A 46 -4.48 14.08 -15.75
CA THR A 46 -5.58 14.48 -14.85
C THR A 46 -5.10 15.43 -13.76
N LEU A 47 -3.83 15.33 -13.35
CA LEU A 47 -3.22 16.16 -12.32
C LEU A 47 -2.33 17.27 -12.89
N ALA A 48 -2.36 17.51 -14.20
CA ALA A 48 -1.47 18.46 -14.87
C ALA A 48 -1.50 19.88 -14.30
N GLY A 49 -2.64 20.33 -13.75
CA GLY A 49 -2.76 21.62 -13.05
C GLY A 49 -2.42 21.58 -11.55
N ALA A 50 -2.13 20.39 -10.99
CA ALA A 50 -1.99 20.18 -9.55
C ALA A 50 -0.62 19.60 -9.14
N HIS A 51 0.41 19.71 -9.99
CA HIS A 51 1.74 19.15 -9.74
C HIS A 51 2.35 19.60 -8.41
N GLN A 52 2.13 20.86 -8.03
CA GLN A 52 2.60 21.38 -6.74
C GLN A 52 1.97 20.66 -5.54
N PHE A 53 0.72 20.23 -5.65
CA PHE A 53 0.08 19.43 -4.59
C PHE A 53 0.65 18.02 -4.53
N VAL A 54 1.01 17.43 -5.68
CA VAL A 54 1.71 16.13 -5.72
C VAL A 54 3.06 16.21 -5.02
N VAL A 55 3.84 17.26 -5.30
CA VAL A 55 5.13 17.51 -4.63
C VAL A 55 4.92 17.70 -3.13
N LEU A 56 3.97 18.55 -2.74
CA LEU A 56 3.66 18.80 -1.33
C LEU A 56 3.22 17.55 -0.59
N ALA A 57 2.37 16.72 -1.22
CA ALA A 57 1.93 15.44 -0.65
C ALA A 57 3.10 14.46 -0.49
N ALA A 58 4.00 14.38 -1.48
CA ALA A 58 5.19 13.55 -1.43
C ALA A 58 6.12 13.94 -0.28
N TYR A 59 6.46 15.22 -0.16
CA TYR A 59 7.27 15.73 0.95
C TYR A 59 6.57 15.52 2.30
N GLY A 60 5.27 15.80 2.37
CA GLY A 60 4.48 15.60 3.57
C GLY A 60 4.48 14.14 4.04
N ALA A 61 4.27 13.20 3.12
CA ALA A 61 4.28 11.78 3.43
C ALA A 61 5.65 11.31 3.95
N LEU A 62 6.73 11.72 3.29
CA LEU A 62 8.09 11.36 3.69
C LEU A 62 8.46 11.95 5.06
N ILE A 63 8.19 13.23 5.28
CA ILE A 63 8.52 13.91 6.55
C ILE A 63 7.70 13.33 7.70
N VAL A 64 6.39 13.22 7.54
CA VAL A 64 5.50 12.70 8.59
C VAL A 64 5.83 11.24 8.89
N GLY A 65 6.06 10.41 7.85
CA GLY A 65 6.48 9.02 7.99
C GLY A 65 7.78 8.88 8.78
N ALA A 66 8.80 9.65 8.43
CA ALA A 66 10.08 9.66 9.13
C ALA A 66 9.92 10.11 10.59
N LEU A 67 9.17 11.18 10.85
CA LEU A 67 8.99 11.72 12.20
C LEU A 67 8.30 10.73 13.15
N TYR A 68 7.20 10.11 12.72
CA TYR A 68 6.50 9.18 13.62
C TYR A 68 7.29 7.88 13.84
N MET A 69 8.02 7.38 12.83
CA MET A 69 8.86 6.19 12.98
C MET A 69 10.07 6.47 13.89
N LEU A 70 10.77 7.58 13.69
CA LEU A 70 11.86 7.99 14.57
C LEU A 70 11.38 8.21 16.01
N ARG A 71 10.19 8.80 16.18
CA ARG A 71 9.58 8.95 17.50
C ARG A 71 9.28 7.60 18.14
N ALA A 72 8.73 6.64 17.39
CA ALA A 72 8.48 5.29 17.87
C ALA A 72 9.78 4.58 18.28
N VAL A 73 10.81 4.61 17.43
CA VAL A 73 12.14 4.05 17.75
C VAL A 73 12.71 4.68 19.02
N ARG A 74 12.68 6.01 19.13
CA ARG A 74 13.18 6.72 20.29
C ARG A 74 12.45 6.34 21.58
N GLN A 75 11.11 6.28 21.53
CA GLN A 75 10.30 6.00 22.70
C GLN A 75 10.40 4.55 23.17
N MET A 76 10.54 3.60 22.25
CA MET A 76 10.56 2.17 22.58
C MET A 76 11.99 1.67 22.88
N MET A 77 12.97 2.10 22.08
CA MET A 77 14.31 1.55 22.13
C MET A 77 15.24 2.30 23.09
N HIS A 78 15.03 3.61 23.26
CA HIS A 78 15.88 4.47 24.09
C HIS A 78 15.16 4.89 25.37
N GLY A 79 15.95 5.28 26.37
CA GLY A 79 15.47 5.75 27.66
C GLY A 79 15.75 4.78 28.83
N PRO A 80 15.14 5.04 30.00
CA PRO A 80 15.24 4.15 31.16
C PRO A 80 14.45 2.87 30.92
N LEU A 81 15.04 1.73 31.26
CA LEU A 81 14.38 0.42 31.20
C LEU A 81 13.58 0.23 32.50
N PRO A 82 12.24 0.08 32.44
CA PRO A 82 11.45 -0.27 33.61
C PRO A 82 11.85 -1.64 34.18
N GLU A 83 11.88 -1.78 35.51
CA GLU A 83 12.31 -3.00 36.21
C GLU A 83 11.52 -4.25 35.76
N ARG A 84 10.23 -4.09 35.47
CA ARG A 84 9.37 -5.20 34.98
C ARG A 84 9.87 -5.84 33.66
N TRP A 85 10.71 -5.17 32.90
CA TRP A 85 11.27 -5.65 31.62
C TRP A 85 12.75 -6.03 31.73
N ALA A 86 13.35 -5.88 32.90
CA ALA A 86 14.78 -6.16 33.12
C ALA A 86 15.14 -7.64 32.94
N THR A 87 14.19 -8.54 33.13
CA THR A 87 14.38 -10.01 33.05
C THR A 87 14.06 -10.60 31.69
N LEU A 88 13.59 -9.79 30.70
CA LEU A 88 13.25 -10.31 29.38
C LEU A 88 14.48 -10.88 28.66
N PRO A 89 14.43 -12.16 28.23
CA PRO A 89 15.47 -12.73 27.37
C PRO A 89 15.41 -12.16 25.97
N ASP A 90 16.55 -11.97 25.32
CA ASP A 90 16.61 -11.65 23.87
C ASP A 90 16.27 -12.91 23.05
N ALA A 91 16.04 -12.74 21.74
CA ALA A 91 15.67 -13.83 20.85
C ALA A 91 16.69 -14.98 20.87
N THR A 92 16.20 -16.20 20.96
CA THR A 92 17.00 -17.41 20.83
C THR A 92 17.57 -17.55 19.40
N PRO A 93 18.63 -18.32 19.18
CA PRO A 93 19.21 -18.50 17.83
C PRO A 93 18.18 -18.93 16.78
N LEU A 94 17.28 -19.84 17.14
CA LEU A 94 16.22 -20.32 16.25
C LEU A 94 15.20 -19.22 15.89
N GLN A 95 14.87 -18.37 16.85
CA GLN A 95 13.96 -17.24 16.63
C GLN A 95 14.60 -16.12 15.79
N LYS A 96 15.92 -16.02 15.73
CA LYS A 96 16.63 -15.03 14.90
C LYS A 96 16.53 -15.34 13.41
N VAL A 97 16.43 -16.60 13.03
CA VAL A 97 16.44 -17.05 11.63
C VAL A 97 15.38 -16.36 10.77
N PRO A 98 14.09 -16.36 11.14
CA PRO A 98 13.06 -15.70 10.32
C PRO A 98 13.29 -14.19 10.18
N TYR A 99 13.76 -13.52 11.24
CA TYR A 99 14.05 -12.07 11.16
C TYR A 99 15.19 -11.76 10.20
N VAL A 100 16.28 -12.54 10.26
CA VAL A 100 17.43 -12.38 9.37
C VAL A 100 17.02 -12.64 7.93
N LEU A 101 16.21 -13.68 7.68
CA LEU A 101 15.73 -14.03 6.35
C LEU A 101 14.84 -12.92 5.78
N LEU A 102 13.92 -12.37 6.57
CA LEU A 102 13.06 -11.26 6.16
C LEU A 102 13.86 -9.98 5.88
N LEU A 103 14.84 -9.65 6.73
CA LEU A 103 15.70 -8.49 6.50
C LEU A 103 16.56 -8.67 5.25
N ALA A 104 17.10 -9.89 5.03
CA ALA A 104 17.85 -10.19 3.83
C ALA A 104 16.98 -10.06 2.58
N ALA A 105 15.74 -10.57 2.60
CA ALA A 105 14.79 -10.40 1.51
C ALA A 105 14.48 -8.91 1.25
N LEU A 106 14.24 -8.11 2.30
CA LEU A 106 14.02 -6.67 2.17
C LEU A 106 15.21 -5.97 1.50
N LEU A 107 16.44 -6.30 1.88
CA LEU A 107 17.63 -5.72 1.27
C LEU A 107 17.80 -6.17 -0.19
N VAL A 108 17.61 -7.46 -0.47
CA VAL A 108 17.72 -7.97 -1.84
C VAL A 108 16.72 -7.29 -2.78
N PHE A 109 15.45 -7.20 -2.40
CA PHE A 109 14.43 -6.55 -3.21
C PHE A 109 14.58 -5.03 -3.26
N GLY A 110 15.16 -4.41 -2.24
CA GLY A 110 15.46 -2.99 -2.24
C GLY A 110 16.61 -2.60 -3.15
N VAL A 111 17.68 -3.41 -3.17
CA VAL A 111 18.87 -3.18 -4.02
C VAL A 111 18.63 -3.64 -5.47
N PHE A 112 17.87 -4.72 -5.65
CA PHE A 112 17.53 -5.28 -6.97
C PHE A 112 16.02 -5.22 -7.24
N PRO A 113 15.43 -4.03 -7.40
CA PRO A 113 13.98 -3.87 -7.59
C PRO A 113 13.49 -4.52 -8.89
N ARG A 114 14.38 -4.75 -9.87
CA ARG A 114 14.06 -5.42 -11.13
C ARG A 114 13.50 -6.83 -10.94
N LEU A 115 13.92 -7.54 -9.89
CA LEU A 115 13.40 -8.87 -9.58
C LEU A 115 11.88 -8.88 -9.36
N LEU A 116 11.34 -7.82 -8.77
CA LEU A 116 9.90 -7.66 -8.57
C LEU A 116 9.23 -6.98 -9.76
N THR A 117 9.81 -5.89 -10.26
CA THR A 117 9.18 -5.10 -11.33
C THR A 117 9.04 -5.88 -12.64
N ASP A 118 9.97 -6.75 -12.98
CA ASP A 118 9.88 -7.55 -14.19
C ASP A 118 8.77 -8.62 -14.12
N GLN A 119 8.45 -9.11 -12.92
CA GLN A 119 7.30 -9.99 -12.70
C GLN A 119 5.96 -9.27 -12.76
N ILE A 120 5.93 -7.99 -12.39
CA ILE A 120 4.70 -7.19 -12.32
C ILE A 120 4.34 -6.56 -13.67
N LYS A 121 5.34 -6.22 -14.49
CA LYS A 121 5.15 -5.57 -15.80
C LYS A 121 4.07 -6.22 -16.70
N PRO A 122 4.03 -7.54 -16.90
CA PRO A 122 3.04 -8.15 -17.78
C PRO A 122 1.61 -7.95 -17.27
N ALA A 123 1.38 -8.04 -15.95
CA ALA A 123 0.07 -7.81 -15.34
C ALA A 123 -0.34 -6.34 -15.45
N VAL A 124 0.59 -5.40 -15.21
CA VAL A 124 0.33 -3.96 -15.37
C VAL A 124 0.01 -3.62 -16.82
N ALA A 125 0.71 -4.20 -17.80
CA ALA A 125 0.44 -3.98 -19.22
C ALA A 125 -0.98 -4.41 -19.60
N GLN A 126 -1.47 -5.53 -19.08
CA GLN A 126 -2.85 -5.99 -19.30
C GLN A 126 -3.87 -5.02 -18.70
N ILE A 127 -3.63 -4.51 -17.50
CA ILE A 127 -4.53 -3.55 -16.85
C ILE A 127 -4.57 -2.23 -17.65
N VAL A 128 -3.40 -1.74 -18.06
CA VAL A 128 -3.30 -0.52 -18.87
C VAL A 128 -4.05 -0.69 -20.21
N ASP A 129 -3.87 -1.84 -20.88
CA ASP A 129 -4.59 -2.13 -22.12
C ASP A 129 -6.11 -2.16 -21.93
N MET A 130 -6.60 -2.75 -20.83
CA MET A 130 -8.02 -2.74 -20.49
C MET A 130 -8.59 -1.33 -20.24
N VAL A 131 -7.82 -0.48 -19.56
CA VAL A 131 -8.25 0.89 -19.22
C VAL A 131 -8.16 1.82 -20.44
N THR A 132 -7.17 1.63 -21.30
CA THR A 132 -6.94 2.49 -22.47
C THR A 132 -7.71 2.05 -23.71
N ARG A 133 -8.33 0.87 -23.72
CA ARG A 133 -9.21 0.46 -24.82
C ARG A 133 -10.37 1.45 -24.96
N PRO A 134 -10.56 2.03 -26.15
CA PRO A 134 -11.73 2.85 -26.39
C PRO A 134 -12.99 2.01 -26.14
N VAL A 135 -13.87 2.46 -25.27
CA VAL A 135 -15.19 1.85 -25.11
C VAL A 135 -15.88 1.91 -26.47
N ALA A 136 -16.17 0.74 -27.06
CA ALA A 136 -16.88 0.71 -28.35
C ALA A 136 -18.19 1.52 -28.22
N PRO A 137 -18.52 2.39 -29.19
CA PRO A 137 -19.65 3.30 -29.08
C PRO A 137 -21.01 2.64 -28.80
N GLY A 138 -21.13 1.33 -28.99
CA GLY A 138 -22.32 0.54 -28.62
C GLY A 138 -22.35 0.06 -27.15
N SER A 139 -21.21 -0.03 -26.47
CA SER A 139 -21.14 -0.51 -25.07
C SER A 139 -21.53 0.56 -24.05
N ALA A 140 -21.28 1.83 -24.35
CA ALA A 140 -21.73 2.94 -23.51
C ALA A 140 -23.26 3.07 -23.51
N ALA A 141 -23.92 2.86 -24.66
CA ALA A 141 -25.36 2.87 -24.77
C ALA A 141 -26.02 1.71 -24.00
N ALA A 142 -25.40 0.53 -23.99
CA ALA A 142 -25.88 -0.62 -23.24
C ALA A 142 -25.80 -0.43 -21.72
N VAL A 143 -24.75 0.23 -21.22
CA VAL A 143 -24.59 0.53 -19.78
C VAL A 143 -25.61 1.59 -19.33
N VAL A 144 -25.91 2.59 -20.18
CA VAL A 144 -26.91 3.61 -19.86
C VAL A 144 -28.32 3.00 -19.85
N GLN A 145 -28.64 2.08 -20.76
CA GLN A 145 -29.95 1.39 -20.77
C GLN A 145 -30.19 0.49 -19.55
N VAL A 146 -29.13 -0.12 -19.00
CA VAL A 146 -29.25 -0.92 -17.76
C VAL A 146 -29.39 -0.04 -16.51
N ALA A 147 -28.91 1.21 -16.54
CA ALA A 147 -29.03 2.16 -15.46
C ALA A 147 -30.34 2.95 -15.43
N GLU A 148 -31.17 2.87 -16.49
CA GLU A 148 -32.48 3.51 -16.51
C GLU A 148 -33.48 2.64 -15.72
N PRO A 149 -34.05 3.13 -14.60
CA PRO A 149 -35.08 2.38 -13.89
C PRO A 149 -36.29 2.20 -14.84
N PRO A 150 -36.98 1.04 -14.80
CA PRO A 150 -38.13 0.81 -15.66
C PRO A 150 -39.15 1.94 -15.46
N ALA A 151 -39.50 2.57 -16.57
CA ALA A 151 -40.46 3.66 -16.58
C ALA A 151 -41.77 3.20 -15.88
N ALA A 152 -42.08 3.86 -14.77
CA ALA A 152 -43.32 3.67 -14.06
C ALA A 152 -44.47 4.15 -14.93
N GLY A 153 -45.18 3.22 -15.53
CA GLY A 153 -46.39 3.59 -16.24
C GLY A 153 -46.78 2.69 -17.40
N GLU A 154 -47.17 1.45 -17.15
CA GLU A 154 -48.21 0.81 -17.95
C GLU A 154 -49.23 0.11 -17.06
N PRO A 155 -50.44 0.68 -16.91
CA PRO A 155 -51.55 0.01 -16.29
C PRO A 155 -52.28 -0.85 -17.37
N GLY A 156 -51.80 -2.08 -17.52
CA GLY A 156 -52.37 -3.02 -18.48
C GLY A 156 -52.62 -4.40 -17.90
N LEU A 157 -53.18 -4.48 -16.68
CA LEU A 157 -53.75 -5.70 -16.13
C LEU A 157 -55.10 -5.94 -16.81
N ARG A 158 -55.13 -6.79 -17.87
CA ARG A 158 -56.36 -7.44 -18.30
C ARG A 158 -56.77 -8.49 -17.27
N PRO A 159 -58.01 -8.48 -16.78
CA PRO A 159 -58.47 -9.53 -15.87
C PRO A 159 -58.65 -10.85 -16.66
N PRO A 160 -58.42 -12.00 -16.02
CA PRO A 160 -58.66 -13.30 -16.64
C PRO A 160 -60.16 -13.49 -16.91
N SER A 161 -60.51 -13.77 -18.19
CA SER A 161 -61.85 -14.08 -18.60
C SER A 161 -62.38 -15.32 -17.89
N ALA A 162 -63.51 -15.16 -17.24
CA ALA A 162 -64.26 -16.16 -16.53
C ALA A 162 -64.54 -17.41 -17.39
N LEU A 163 -64.24 -18.56 -16.82
CA LEU A 163 -64.80 -19.87 -17.18
C LEU A 163 -66.32 -19.82 -17.00
N ARG A 164 -67.03 -20.10 -18.04
CA ARG A 164 -68.48 -20.48 -17.99
C ARG A 164 -68.65 -21.95 -18.27
N PRO A 165 -69.69 -22.53 -17.73
CA PRO A 165 -69.92 -23.92 -17.37
C PRO A 165 -69.99 -24.90 -18.52
#